data_ba1976e7fa0a7b8edd9eba7661558210
#
_entry.id   ba1976e7fa0a7b8edd9eba7661558210
#
_cell.length_a   1.000
_cell.length_b   1.000
_cell.length_c   1.000
_cell.angle_alpha   90.00
_cell.angle_beta   90.00
_cell.angle_gamma   90.00
#
_symmetry.space_group_name_H-M   'P 1'
#
loop_
_entity.id
_entity.type
_entity.pdbx_description
1 polymer ?
#
loop_
_entity_poly.entity_id
_entity_poly.type
_entity_poly.pdbx_seq_one_letter_code
_entity_poly.pdbx_strand_id
1 'polypeptide(L)'
;ITNRNKFILGPSGSGKSFFTNHMVRQYYEQGTHVLLIDTGNSYQGLCNLIHNKTGGEDGIYFTYEENDPIAFNPFYVEDGVFDIEKKESIKTLILTLWKRDDEPPTRAEEVALSNAVNLFLEKIRTDGRLVPSFNTFYEFIRDEYQEILKEKRTREKDFDVFNFLNVLEPYYRGGEYDFLLNSDKQLDLLGKRF
;
A
#
# COMPACT_ATOMS: atom_id res chain seq x y z
N ILE A 1 -21.82 -8.83 12.50
CA ILE A 1 -21.55 -8.67 11.06
C ILE A 1 -21.29 -10.06 10.50
N THR A 2 -22.22 -10.58 9.70
CA THR A 2 -22.05 -11.88 9.02
C THR A 2 -21.00 -11.74 7.93
N ASN A 3 -20.02 -12.67 7.92
CA ASN A 3 -19.04 -12.76 6.85
C ASN A 3 -19.74 -12.88 5.49
N ARG A 4 -19.44 -11.98 4.55
CA ARG A 4 -20.07 -11.91 3.23
C ARG A 4 -19.19 -12.43 2.11
N ASN A 5 -18.14 -13.19 2.45
CA ASN A 5 -17.28 -13.80 1.44
C ASN A 5 -18.06 -14.75 0.56
N LYS A 6 -17.84 -14.66 -0.75
CA LYS A 6 -18.45 -15.52 -1.77
C LYS A 6 -17.33 -16.19 -2.56
N PHE A 7 -17.49 -17.48 -2.79
CA PHE A 7 -16.61 -18.26 -3.65
C PHE A 7 -17.41 -18.75 -4.86
N ILE A 8 -16.99 -18.39 -6.08
CA ILE A 8 -17.70 -18.71 -7.32
C ILE A 8 -16.84 -19.65 -8.14
N LEU A 9 -17.29 -20.88 -8.29
CA LEU A 9 -16.64 -21.95 -9.03
C LEU A 9 -17.41 -22.28 -10.31
N GLY A 10 -16.68 -22.62 -11.36
CA GLY A 10 -17.23 -23.11 -12.61
C GLY A 10 -16.14 -23.31 -13.65
N PRO A 11 -16.32 -24.22 -14.62
CA PRO A 11 -15.36 -24.42 -15.70
C PRO A 11 -15.21 -23.17 -16.58
N SER A 12 -14.21 -23.17 -17.45
CA SER A 12 -14.05 -22.10 -18.44
C SER A 12 -15.29 -22.04 -19.33
N GLY A 13 -15.74 -20.85 -19.70
CA GLY A 13 -16.96 -20.65 -20.52
C GLY A 13 -18.30 -20.78 -19.77
N SER A 14 -18.31 -21.07 -18.47
CA SER A 14 -19.56 -21.22 -17.68
C SER A 14 -20.29 -19.91 -17.36
N GLY A 15 -19.76 -18.75 -17.79
CA GLY A 15 -20.37 -17.46 -17.56
C GLY A 15 -20.01 -16.80 -16.22
N LYS A 16 -18.99 -17.28 -15.48
CA LYS A 16 -18.57 -16.69 -14.19
C LYS A 16 -18.33 -15.18 -14.30
N SER A 17 -17.48 -14.77 -15.24
CA SER A 17 -17.13 -13.35 -15.44
C SER A 17 -18.35 -12.52 -15.86
N PHE A 18 -19.25 -13.07 -16.65
CA PHE A 18 -20.50 -12.39 -17.00
C PHE A 18 -21.38 -12.16 -15.78
N PHE A 19 -21.59 -13.21 -14.98
CA PHE A 19 -22.37 -13.12 -13.75
C PHE A 19 -21.76 -12.14 -12.74
N THR A 20 -20.44 -12.22 -12.53
CA THR A 20 -19.74 -11.32 -11.58
C THR A 20 -19.74 -9.88 -12.06
N ASN A 21 -19.57 -9.61 -13.36
CA ASN A 21 -19.72 -8.26 -13.91
C ASN A 21 -21.11 -7.68 -13.63
N HIS A 22 -22.16 -8.48 -13.82
CA HIS A 22 -23.52 -8.04 -13.53
C HIS A 22 -23.74 -7.75 -12.05
N MET A 23 -23.27 -8.63 -11.17
CA MET A 23 -23.37 -8.47 -9.71
C MET A 23 -22.59 -7.24 -9.22
N VAL A 24 -21.36 -7.07 -9.69
CA VAL A 24 -20.49 -5.93 -9.34
C VAL A 24 -21.13 -4.61 -9.79
N ARG A 25 -21.66 -4.57 -11.00
CA ARG A 25 -22.39 -3.40 -11.51
C ARG A 25 -23.56 -3.04 -10.61
N GLN A 26 -24.37 -4.03 -10.19
CA GLN A 26 -25.51 -3.77 -9.28
C GLN A 26 -25.07 -3.22 -7.93
N TYR A 27 -23.97 -3.72 -7.35
CA TYR A 27 -23.42 -3.17 -6.11
C TYR A 27 -22.96 -1.73 -6.30
N TYR A 28 -22.27 -1.43 -7.39
CA TYR A 28 -21.86 -0.05 -7.70
C TYR A 28 -23.07 0.88 -7.84
N GLU A 29 -24.11 0.47 -8.57
CA GLU A 29 -25.36 1.24 -8.75
C GLU A 29 -26.11 1.48 -7.42
N GLN A 30 -25.91 0.62 -6.42
CA GLN A 30 -26.43 0.77 -5.06
C GLN A 30 -25.54 1.64 -4.14
N GLY A 31 -24.49 2.24 -4.67
CA GLY A 31 -23.59 3.12 -3.93
C GLY A 31 -22.44 2.41 -3.21
N THR A 32 -22.20 1.12 -3.50
CA THR A 32 -21.08 0.38 -2.92
C THR A 32 -19.76 0.78 -3.59
N HIS A 33 -18.71 0.96 -2.79
CA HIS A 33 -17.35 1.05 -3.30
C HIS A 33 -16.87 -0.32 -3.76
N VAL A 34 -16.30 -0.39 -4.95
CA VAL A 34 -15.86 -1.63 -5.58
C VAL A 34 -14.38 -1.56 -5.91
N LEU A 35 -13.61 -2.50 -5.39
CA LEU A 35 -12.22 -2.73 -5.76
C LEU A 35 -12.10 -4.12 -6.40
N LEU A 36 -11.54 -4.18 -7.60
CA LEU A 36 -11.36 -5.42 -8.36
C LEU A 36 -9.88 -5.69 -8.60
N ILE A 37 -9.46 -6.93 -8.35
CA ILE A 37 -8.17 -7.46 -8.79
C ILE A 37 -8.47 -8.50 -9.87
N ASP A 38 -8.09 -8.20 -11.10
CA ASP A 38 -8.43 -9.00 -12.29
C ASP A 38 -7.18 -9.43 -13.05
N THR A 39 -6.98 -10.71 -13.19
CA THR A 39 -5.85 -11.27 -13.96
C THR A 39 -6.16 -11.53 -15.41
N GLY A 40 -7.43 -11.36 -15.83
CA GLY A 40 -7.92 -11.75 -17.17
C GLY A 40 -8.56 -10.62 -17.98
N ASN A 41 -8.49 -9.38 -17.54
CA ASN A 41 -9.08 -8.20 -18.18
C ASN A 41 -10.60 -8.30 -18.40
N SER A 42 -11.28 -9.13 -17.60
CA SER A 42 -12.70 -9.43 -17.76
C SER A 42 -13.61 -8.26 -17.35
N TYR A 43 -13.09 -7.32 -16.56
CA TYR A 43 -13.86 -6.21 -16.00
C TYR A 43 -13.52 -4.84 -16.63
N GLN A 44 -12.55 -4.79 -17.52
CA GLN A 44 -12.14 -3.55 -18.20
C GLN A 44 -13.32 -2.88 -18.93
N GLY A 45 -14.15 -3.66 -19.61
CA GLY A 45 -15.33 -3.13 -20.31
C GLY A 45 -16.34 -2.48 -19.36
N LEU A 46 -16.55 -3.03 -18.17
CA LEU A 46 -17.43 -2.46 -17.15
C LEU A 46 -16.81 -1.17 -16.57
N CYS A 47 -15.52 -1.20 -16.27
CA CYS A 47 -14.78 -0.04 -15.80
C CYS A 47 -14.87 1.14 -16.78
N ASN A 48 -14.60 0.90 -18.06
CA ASN A 48 -14.72 1.91 -19.12
C ASN A 48 -16.14 2.45 -19.27
N LEU A 49 -17.15 1.59 -19.12
CA LEU A 49 -18.55 2.01 -19.16
C LEU A 49 -18.87 2.97 -18.00
N ILE A 50 -18.42 2.66 -16.79
CA ILE A 50 -18.61 3.49 -15.60
C ILE A 50 -17.86 4.81 -15.78
N HIS A 51 -16.61 4.76 -16.21
CA HIS A 51 -15.78 5.95 -16.49
C HIS A 51 -16.47 6.92 -17.45
N ASN A 52 -16.96 6.41 -18.57
CA ASN A 52 -17.67 7.24 -19.55
C ASN A 52 -18.98 7.79 -19.03
N LYS A 53 -19.73 7.04 -18.21
CA LYS A 53 -21.01 7.49 -17.64
C LYS A 53 -20.83 8.54 -16.54
N THR A 54 -19.74 8.51 -15.81
CA THR A 54 -19.46 9.43 -14.70
C THR A 54 -18.59 10.61 -15.11
N GLY A 55 -18.23 10.70 -16.40
CA GLY A 55 -17.32 11.76 -16.88
C GLY A 55 -15.91 11.66 -16.30
N GLY A 56 -15.49 10.45 -15.90
CA GLY A 56 -14.16 10.19 -15.32
C GLY A 56 -14.11 10.31 -13.79
N GLU A 57 -15.23 10.57 -13.13
CA GLU A 57 -15.27 10.60 -11.67
C GLU A 57 -15.02 9.22 -11.07
N ASP A 58 -15.61 8.17 -11.64
CA ASP A 58 -15.42 6.77 -11.25
C ASP A 58 -14.89 5.95 -12.44
N GLY A 59 -14.60 4.68 -12.25
CA GLY A 59 -14.15 3.77 -13.29
C GLY A 59 -12.67 3.96 -13.60
N ILE A 60 -11.83 3.74 -12.61
CA ILE A 60 -10.38 3.77 -12.77
C ILE A 60 -9.88 2.36 -13.04
N TYR A 61 -9.15 2.20 -14.13
CA TYR A 61 -8.54 0.95 -14.52
C TYR A 61 -7.02 1.09 -14.56
N PHE A 62 -6.34 0.28 -13.77
CA PHE A 62 -4.89 0.17 -13.79
C PHE A 62 -4.49 -1.16 -14.39
N THR A 63 -3.50 -1.14 -15.26
CA THR A 63 -2.81 -2.34 -15.68
C THR A 63 -1.32 -2.18 -15.39
N TYR A 64 -0.66 -3.25 -14.99
CA TYR A 64 0.79 -3.22 -14.87
C TYR A 64 1.39 -3.27 -16.26
N GLU A 65 2.10 -2.23 -16.63
CA GLU A 65 2.91 -2.17 -17.86
C GLU A 65 4.36 -1.88 -17.46
N GLU A 66 5.30 -2.56 -18.08
CA GLU A 66 6.73 -2.42 -17.78
C GLU A 66 7.22 -0.97 -17.99
N ASN A 67 6.61 -0.25 -18.95
CA ASN A 67 6.94 1.15 -19.25
C ASN A 67 6.13 2.18 -18.45
N ASP A 68 5.06 1.77 -17.77
CA ASP A 68 4.24 2.60 -16.90
C ASP A 68 3.81 1.81 -15.66
N PRO A 69 4.76 1.47 -14.79
CA PRO A 69 4.48 0.67 -13.62
C PRO A 69 3.61 1.43 -12.61
N ILE A 70 2.75 0.70 -11.92
CA ILE A 70 1.97 1.26 -10.82
C ILE A 70 2.93 1.70 -9.73
N ALA A 71 2.89 2.98 -9.38
CA ALA A 71 3.71 3.58 -8.34
C ALA A 71 2.86 4.43 -7.39
N PHE A 72 3.18 4.41 -6.10
CA PHE A 72 2.50 5.21 -5.10
C PHE A 72 3.46 5.63 -3.98
N ASN A 73 3.02 6.53 -3.12
CA ASN A 73 3.77 6.94 -1.95
C ASN A 73 2.97 6.66 -0.69
N PRO A 74 3.35 5.66 0.12
CA PRO A 74 2.63 5.32 1.34
C PRO A 74 2.66 6.41 2.40
N PHE A 75 3.64 7.32 2.33
CA PHE A 75 3.80 8.45 3.27
C PHE A 75 3.12 9.73 2.80
N TYR A 76 2.46 9.71 1.65
CA TYR A 76 1.72 10.89 1.19
C TYR A 76 0.41 11.04 1.97
N VAL A 77 0.13 12.28 2.39
CA VAL A 77 -1.15 12.75 2.94
C VAL A 77 -1.41 14.16 2.42
N GLU A 78 -2.63 14.43 2.02
CA GLU A 78 -3.02 15.69 1.35
C GLU A 78 -2.96 16.88 2.31
N ASP A 79 -3.40 16.70 3.54
CA ASP A 79 -3.48 17.71 4.59
C ASP A 79 -2.34 17.64 5.64
N GLY A 80 -1.34 16.81 5.40
CA GLY A 80 -0.20 16.63 6.34
C GLY A 80 -0.58 15.97 7.66
N VAL A 81 -1.81 15.44 7.78
CA VAL A 81 -2.31 14.78 8.99
C VAL A 81 -2.22 13.26 8.86
N PHE A 82 -1.41 12.65 9.71
CA PHE A 82 -1.27 11.21 9.80
C PHE A 82 -2.14 10.68 10.95
N ASP A 83 -3.31 10.19 10.62
CA ASP A 83 -4.20 9.53 11.57
C ASP A 83 -3.71 8.12 11.96
N ILE A 84 -4.43 7.47 12.86
CA ILE A 84 -4.07 6.13 13.35
C ILE A 84 -4.15 5.10 12.22
N GLU A 85 -5.15 5.21 11.35
CA GLU A 85 -5.37 4.28 10.25
C GLU A 85 -4.23 4.36 9.23
N LYS A 86 -3.79 5.56 8.87
CA LYS A 86 -2.66 5.78 7.97
C LYS A 86 -1.36 5.22 8.54
N LYS A 87 -1.10 5.44 9.83
CA LYS A 87 0.07 4.88 10.53
C LYS A 87 0.09 3.36 10.52
N GLU A 88 -1.05 2.73 10.81
CA GLU A 88 -1.18 1.27 10.77
C GLU A 88 -1.04 0.73 9.34
N SER A 89 -1.55 1.44 8.33
CA SER A 89 -1.37 1.07 6.92
C SER A 89 0.10 1.09 6.50
N ILE A 90 0.84 2.15 6.87
CA ILE A 90 2.29 2.25 6.59
C ILE A 90 3.04 1.10 7.29
N LYS A 91 2.78 0.89 8.57
CA LYS A 91 3.42 -0.19 9.34
C LYS A 91 3.14 -1.57 8.70
N THR A 92 1.89 -1.85 8.38
CA THR A 92 1.48 -3.12 7.77
C THR A 92 2.15 -3.34 6.42
N LEU A 93 2.19 -2.32 5.58
CA LEU A 93 2.88 -2.39 4.29
C LEU A 93 4.36 -2.74 4.47
N ILE A 94 5.06 -2.02 5.35
CA ILE A 94 6.49 -2.25 5.58
C ILE A 94 6.75 -3.63 6.17
N LEU A 95 5.92 -4.10 7.11
CA LEU A 95 6.01 -5.47 7.63
C LEU A 95 5.82 -6.51 6.54
N THR A 96 4.86 -6.33 5.64
CA THR A 96 4.60 -7.25 4.53
C THR A 96 5.77 -7.30 3.54
N LEU A 97 6.47 -6.18 3.33
CA LEU A 97 7.65 -6.15 2.47
C LEU A 97 8.90 -6.72 3.15
N TRP A 98 8.98 -6.57 4.48
CA TRP A 98 10.14 -7.04 5.24
C TRP A 98 10.06 -8.53 5.62
N LYS A 99 8.88 -9.00 6.02
CA LYS A 99 8.67 -10.36 6.53
C LYS A 99 7.99 -11.26 5.49
N ARG A 100 8.29 -12.55 5.58
CA ARG A 100 7.67 -13.58 4.75
C ARG A 100 6.49 -14.19 5.49
N ASP A 101 5.59 -14.84 4.76
CA ASP A 101 4.42 -15.52 5.33
C ASP A 101 4.79 -16.64 6.32
N ASP A 102 5.94 -17.29 6.10
CA ASP A 102 6.48 -18.36 6.94
C ASP A 102 7.30 -17.83 8.13
N GLU A 103 7.59 -16.53 8.17
CA GLU A 103 8.33 -15.87 9.25
C GLU A 103 7.62 -14.60 9.71
N PRO A 104 6.53 -14.74 10.48
CA PRO A 104 5.75 -13.59 10.93
C PRO A 104 6.58 -12.68 11.86
N PRO A 105 6.30 -11.37 11.87
CA PRO A 105 7.01 -10.44 12.75
C PRO A 105 6.77 -10.80 14.21
N THR A 106 7.81 -10.65 15.02
CA THR A 106 7.68 -10.72 16.47
C THR A 106 7.02 -9.45 17.02
N ARG A 107 6.42 -9.54 18.20
CA ARG A 107 5.84 -8.36 18.86
C ARG A 107 6.87 -7.26 19.12
N ALA A 108 8.13 -7.60 19.34
CA ALA A 108 9.19 -6.63 19.55
C ALA A 108 9.49 -5.85 18.25
N GLU A 109 9.55 -6.55 17.11
CA GLU A 109 9.73 -5.94 15.79
C GLU A 109 8.54 -5.04 15.42
N GLU A 110 7.30 -5.48 15.66
CA GLU A 110 6.11 -4.65 15.44
C GLU A 110 6.14 -3.35 16.24
N VAL A 111 6.51 -3.43 17.53
CA VAL A 111 6.61 -2.26 18.40
C VAL A 111 7.74 -1.34 17.96
N ALA A 112 8.90 -1.90 17.62
CA ALA A 112 10.04 -1.11 17.15
C ALA A 112 9.70 -0.38 15.85
N LEU A 113 9.07 -1.07 14.88
CA LEU A 113 8.65 -0.44 13.64
C LEU A 113 7.55 0.63 13.85
N SER A 114 6.59 0.36 14.73
CA SER A 114 5.56 1.35 15.10
C SER A 114 6.19 2.63 15.68
N ASN A 115 7.19 2.47 16.54
CA ASN A 115 7.95 3.60 17.08
C ASN A 115 8.73 4.35 16.00
N ALA A 116 9.36 3.61 15.07
CA ALA A 116 10.09 4.21 13.95
C ALA A 116 9.16 5.05 13.07
N VAL A 117 8.01 4.50 12.68
CA VAL A 117 7.00 5.22 11.89
C VAL A 117 6.54 6.48 12.62
N ASN A 118 6.19 6.39 13.90
CA ASN A 118 5.74 7.55 14.67
C ASN A 118 6.81 8.65 14.75
N LEU A 119 8.07 8.30 15.04
CA LEU A 119 9.17 9.27 15.11
C LEU A 119 9.47 9.91 13.76
N PHE A 120 9.43 9.13 12.68
CA PHE A 120 9.60 9.66 11.34
C PHE A 120 8.49 10.65 10.95
N LEU A 121 7.23 10.32 11.25
CA LEU A 121 6.09 11.20 10.97
C LEU A 121 6.13 12.49 11.83
N GLU A 122 6.62 12.41 13.07
CA GLU A 122 6.90 13.60 13.87
C GLU A 122 8.00 14.46 13.27
N LYS A 123 9.06 13.84 12.75
CA LYS A 123 10.14 14.53 12.06
C LYS A 123 9.62 15.27 10.81
N ILE A 124 8.81 14.62 9.98
CA ILE A 124 8.15 15.26 8.82
C ILE A 124 7.36 16.51 9.27
N ARG A 125 6.60 16.40 10.35
CA ARG A 125 5.80 17.51 10.86
C ARG A 125 6.64 18.69 11.35
N THR A 126 7.83 18.42 11.88
CA THR A 126 8.72 19.45 12.45
C THR A 126 9.70 20.01 11.43
N ASP A 127 10.11 19.23 10.44
CA ASP A 127 11.00 19.63 9.36
C ASP A 127 10.22 19.74 8.03
N GLY A 128 9.70 20.93 7.76
CA GLY A 128 8.96 21.21 6.54
C GLY A 128 9.76 21.10 5.23
N ARG A 129 11.05 20.76 5.28
CA ARG A 129 11.88 20.49 4.09
C ARG A 129 11.95 19.02 3.74
N LEU A 130 11.59 18.14 4.67
CA LEU A 130 11.63 16.70 4.46
C LEU A 130 10.46 16.28 3.61
N VAL A 131 10.73 15.75 2.42
CA VAL A 131 9.70 15.18 1.53
C VAL A 131 9.36 13.76 2.03
N PRO A 132 8.10 13.50 2.44
CA PRO A 132 7.70 12.18 2.90
C PRO A 132 7.76 11.17 1.75
N SER A 133 8.57 10.11 1.89
CA SER A 133 8.68 9.02 0.94
C SER A 133 9.28 7.79 1.61
N PHE A 134 9.25 6.65 0.93
CA PHE A 134 9.94 5.45 1.39
C PHE A 134 11.47 5.70 1.46
N ASN A 135 12.04 6.42 0.50
CA ASN A 135 13.47 6.74 0.50
C ASN A 135 13.88 7.51 1.76
N THR A 136 13.13 8.54 2.13
CA THR A 136 13.45 9.35 3.32
C THR A 136 13.18 8.58 4.63
N PHE A 137 12.21 7.67 4.64
CA PHE A 137 12.01 6.75 5.77
C PHE A 137 13.15 5.75 5.91
N TYR A 138 13.62 5.17 4.81
CA TYR A 138 14.76 4.25 4.80
C TYR A 138 16.04 4.93 5.31
N GLU A 139 16.31 6.15 4.84
CA GLU A 139 17.42 6.98 5.31
C GLU A 139 17.31 7.31 6.81
N PHE A 140 16.10 7.64 7.29
CA PHE A 140 15.86 7.85 8.72
C PHE A 140 16.16 6.60 9.55
N ILE A 141 15.76 5.42 9.11
CA ILE A 141 16.08 4.15 9.81
C ILE A 141 17.60 3.94 9.87
N ARG A 142 18.28 4.13 8.74
CA ARG A 142 19.74 3.92 8.61
C ARG A 142 20.55 4.89 9.43
N ASP A 143 20.21 6.19 9.39
CA ASP A 143 21.09 7.26 9.88
C ASP A 143 20.72 7.72 11.30
N GLU A 144 19.46 7.64 11.71
CA GLU A 144 18.99 8.18 12.97
C GLU A 144 18.36 7.13 13.90
N TYR A 145 17.44 6.31 13.39
CA TYR A 145 16.72 5.39 14.25
C TYR A 145 17.64 4.31 14.83
N GLN A 146 18.67 3.91 14.10
CA GLN A 146 19.69 2.99 14.59
C GLN A 146 20.37 3.51 15.87
N GLU A 147 20.67 4.79 15.95
CA GLU A 147 21.26 5.41 17.14
C GLU A 147 20.25 5.44 18.31
N ILE A 148 18.99 5.75 18.03
CA ILE A 148 17.91 5.72 19.03
C ILE A 148 17.75 4.32 19.63
N LEU A 149 17.83 3.26 18.82
CA LEU A 149 17.78 1.87 19.29
C LEU A 149 18.97 1.53 20.19
N LYS A 150 20.18 2.00 19.86
CA LYS A 150 21.38 1.84 20.70
C LYS A 150 21.21 2.54 22.05
N GLU A 151 20.75 3.77 22.07
CA GLU A 151 20.48 4.53 23.29
C GLU A 151 19.45 3.82 24.17
N LYS A 152 18.37 3.27 23.58
CA LYS A 152 17.34 2.49 24.27
C LYS A 152 17.81 1.09 24.67
N ARG A 153 19.04 0.70 24.33
CA ARG A 153 19.59 -0.64 24.54
C ARG A 153 18.70 -1.75 23.98
N THR A 154 18.05 -1.48 22.86
CA THR A 154 17.28 -2.49 22.12
C THR A 154 18.24 -3.55 21.60
N ARG A 155 17.95 -4.82 21.87
CA ARG A 155 18.80 -5.92 21.42
C ARG A 155 18.57 -6.16 19.94
N GLU A 156 19.64 -6.54 19.21
CA GLU A 156 19.56 -6.88 17.79
C GLU A 156 18.47 -7.92 17.48
N LYS A 157 18.33 -8.92 18.33
CA LYS A 157 17.26 -9.92 18.19
C LYS A 157 15.83 -9.38 18.36
N ASP A 158 15.65 -8.20 18.94
CA ASP A 158 14.35 -7.56 19.13
C ASP A 158 14.01 -6.62 17.95
N PHE A 159 15.03 -6.11 17.24
CA PHE A 159 14.91 -5.43 15.95
C PHE A 159 16.28 -5.38 15.25
N ASP A 160 16.45 -6.23 14.24
CA ASP A 160 17.66 -6.30 13.42
C ASP A 160 17.61 -5.25 12.30
N VAL A 161 18.21 -4.09 12.55
CA VAL A 161 18.26 -2.95 11.59
C VAL A 161 18.98 -3.36 10.32
N PHE A 162 20.04 -4.17 10.42
CA PHE A 162 20.83 -4.57 9.27
C PHE A 162 20.00 -5.49 8.34
N ASN A 163 19.32 -6.47 8.92
CA ASN A 163 18.40 -7.33 8.17
C ASN A 163 17.26 -6.50 7.54
N PHE A 164 16.67 -5.58 8.31
CA PHE A 164 15.61 -4.68 7.83
C PHE A 164 16.05 -3.89 6.60
N LEU A 165 17.20 -3.24 6.67
CA LEU A 165 17.74 -2.43 5.57
C LEU A 165 18.08 -3.29 4.35
N ASN A 166 18.72 -4.45 4.54
CA ASN A 166 19.08 -5.33 3.42
C ASN A 166 17.85 -5.88 2.68
N VAL A 167 16.81 -6.29 3.40
CA VAL A 167 15.60 -6.84 2.79
C VAL A 167 14.82 -5.76 2.03
N LEU A 168 14.84 -4.52 2.52
CA LEU A 168 14.12 -3.40 1.90
C LEU A 168 14.96 -2.57 0.92
N GLU A 169 16.24 -2.87 0.76
CA GLU A 169 17.13 -2.18 -0.20
C GLU A 169 16.58 -2.16 -1.64
N PRO A 170 15.92 -3.23 -2.18
CA PRO A 170 15.36 -3.21 -3.51
C PRO A 170 14.32 -2.09 -3.76
N TYR A 171 13.66 -1.59 -2.71
CA TYR A 171 12.66 -0.52 -2.78
C TYR A 171 13.27 0.88 -2.57
N TYR A 172 14.55 0.93 -2.15
CA TYR A 172 15.28 2.16 -1.96
C TYR A 172 15.90 2.65 -3.26
N ARG A 173 16.28 3.91 -3.31
CA ARG A 173 16.85 4.62 -4.46
C ARG A 173 17.92 3.81 -5.21
N GLY A 174 17.66 3.54 -6.50
CA GLY A 174 18.53 2.74 -7.36
C GLY A 174 18.31 1.23 -7.23
N GLY A 175 17.41 0.76 -6.38
CA GLY A 175 16.97 -0.62 -6.31
C GLY A 175 15.99 -0.99 -7.42
N GLU A 176 15.74 -2.29 -7.60
CA GLU A 176 14.89 -2.82 -8.68
C GLU A 176 13.45 -2.28 -8.64
N TYR A 177 12.93 -1.98 -7.43
CA TYR A 177 11.57 -1.51 -7.17
C TYR A 177 11.52 -0.09 -6.59
N ASP A 178 12.54 0.74 -6.83
CA ASP A 178 12.63 2.09 -6.28
C ASP A 178 11.47 3.01 -6.71
N PHE A 179 10.90 2.76 -7.90
CA PHE A 179 9.74 3.48 -8.44
C PHE A 179 8.46 3.23 -7.64
N LEU A 180 8.34 2.05 -7.01
CA LEU A 180 7.06 1.55 -6.46
C LEU A 180 6.53 2.40 -5.32
N LEU A 181 7.40 2.82 -4.38
CA LEU A 181 7.01 3.45 -3.10
C LEU A 181 7.43 4.92 -2.98
N ASN A 182 7.93 5.52 -4.06
CA ASN A 182 8.51 6.87 -4.06
C ASN A 182 7.88 7.79 -5.11
N SER A 183 6.66 7.50 -5.53
CA SER A 183 5.98 8.30 -6.55
C SER A 183 5.58 9.68 -6.04
N ASP A 184 5.78 10.70 -6.86
CA ASP A 184 5.20 12.03 -6.64
C ASP A 184 3.71 12.08 -7.02
N LYS A 185 3.23 11.06 -7.73
CA LYS A 185 1.83 10.96 -8.17
C LYS A 185 1.00 10.27 -7.09
N GLN A 186 -0.10 10.88 -6.74
CA GLN A 186 -1.09 10.25 -5.87
C GLN A 186 -1.98 9.33 -6.67
N LEU A 187 -2.10 8.07 -6.23
CA LEU A 187 -3.17 7.17 -6.63
C LEU A 187 -4.39 7.49 -5.75
N ASP A 188 -5.29 8.33 -6.25
CA ASP A 188 -6.56 8.60 -5.57
C ASP A 188 -7.51 7.41 -5.78
N LEU A 189 -7.35 6.38 -4.94
CA LEU A 189 -8.26 5.24 -4.90
C LEU A 189 -9.41 5.43 -3.90
N LEU A 190 -9.26 6.32 -2.93
CA LEU A 190 -10.26 6.53 -1.87
C LEU A 190 -11.42 7.41 -2.33
N GLY A 191 -11.16 8.37 -3.21
CA GLY A 191 -12.18 9.23 -3.79
C GLY A 191 -13.02 8.56 -4.89
N LYS A 192 -12.62 7.36 -5.34
CA LYS A 192 -13.26 6.64 -6.45
C LYS A 192 -14.08 5.47 -5.94
N ARG A 193 -15.29 5.29 -6.48
CA ARG A 193 -16.17 4.18 -6.07
C ARG A 193 -16.01 2.92 -6.94
N PHE A 194 -15.26 3.05 -8.05
CA PHE A 194 -15.01 1.91 -8.94
C PHE A 194 -13.63 2.03 -9.58
#